data_50a699da72af2c8dd8913df12c999376
#
_entry.id   50a699da72af2c8dd8913df12c999376
#
_cell.length_a   1.000
_cell.length_b   1.000
_cell.length_c   1.000
_cell.angle_alpha   90.00
_cell.angle_beta   90.00
_cell.angle_gamma   90.00
#
_symmetry.space_group_name_H-M   'P 1'
#
loop_
_entity.id
_entity.type
_entity.pdbx_description
1 polymer ?
#
loop_
_entity_poly.entity_id
_entity_poly.type
_entity_poly.pdbx_seq_one_letter_code
_entity_poly.pdbx_strand_id
1 'polypeptide(L)'
;MKIKYKFLIISIILLGAVSFTPLFVRAQDENTASLTDETISGDASQALAESADLDNELETLDEVQVDEVKSIPSGFGFWWRNIREWTSVALTVNPVKKAEKQLKFAEERTRLADYIIKNSADPKVQEKAQKMLEKANGYMQKIEDKKDDLAKKADERSQKLLKNITKHYLNKERILEKIEDKLPPEKLEEFQQTRQQIEARRKNFLDNLQNNPNVTKEIKNKAIDVLSRVENLQQRREEFRTQQKGILEEIKAGNQDAKKQFEELRREKQQKTEQVKEQFKEQKQEIINRIKSGEKEAVEKLKELNQERQKETAKIREEVKQKAVEFKQEIQQKRKEGLQKIQENKEQLKEKIKNIESVDN
;
A
#
# COMPACT_ATOMS: atom_id res chain seq x y z
N MET A 1 36.33 31.91 -25.10
CA MET A 1 36.17 32.51 -23.76
C MET A 1 34.86 32.01 -23.08
N LYS A 2 34.58 30.68 -23.07
CA LYS A 2 33.34 30.11 -22.50
C LYS A 2 33.52 28.94 -21.49
N ILE A 3 34.74 28.70 -21.02
CA ILE A 3 35.04 27.55 -20.13
C ILE A 3 35.22 27.91 -18.65
N LYS A 4 35.42 29.19 -18.33
CA LYS A 4 35.77 29.64 -16.95
C LYS A 4 34.59 29.74 -15.98
N TYR A 5 33.32 29.67 -16.42
CA TYR A 5 32.17 29.85 -15.52
C TYR A 5 31.60 28.53 -14.96
N LYS A 6 31.95 27.39 -15.52
CA LYS A 6 31.41 26.10 -15.01
C LYS A 6 32.07 25.63 -13.69
N PHE A 7 33.29 26.05 -13.42
CA PHE A 7 34.00 25.69 -12.19
C PHE A 7 33.65 26.57 -10.99
N LEU A 8 33.18 27.81 -11.22
CA LEU A 8 32.85 28.75 -10.14
C LEU A 8 31.53 28.37 -9.42
N ILE A 9 30.59 27.77 -10.11
CA ILE A 9 29.30 27.36 -9.54
C ILE A 9 29.46 26.13 -8.62
N ILE A 10 30.40 25.25 -8.90
CA ILE A 10 30.65 24.05 -8.08
C ILE A 10 31.33 24.43 -6.75
N SER A 11 32.17 25.44 -6.75
CA SER A 11 32.86 25.88 -5.52
C SER A 11 31.95 26.60 -4.50
N ILE A 12 30.88 27.25 -4.93
CA ILE A 12 29.93 27.94 -4.05
C ILE A 12 28.99 26.96 -3.33
N ILE A 13 28.70 25.81 -3.96
CA ILE A 13 27.85 24.77 -3.35
C ILE A 13 28.57 24.00 -2.24
N LEU A 14 29.90 23.91 -2.29
CA LEU A 14 30.71 23.20 -1.28
C LEU A 14 30.94 24.00 0.01
N LEU A 15 30.84 25.32 0.00
CA LEU A 15 31.05 26.18 1.18
C LEU A 15 29.78 26.42 2.01
N GLY A 16 28.60 26.06 1.53
CA GLY A 16 27.31 26.21 2.23
C GLY A 16 26.89 25.05 3.12
N ALA A 17 27.70 23.99 3.25
CA ALA A 17 27.30 22.74 3.92
C ALA A 17 27.77 22.61 5.38
N VAL A 18 28.36 23.67 5.98
CA VAL A 18 28.82 23.63 7.36
C VAL A 18 28.06 24.68 8.16
N SER A 19 27.11 24.24 8.94
CA SER A 19 26.45 24.88 10.08
C SER A 19 24.93 24.99 10.00
N PHE A 20 24.25 23.87 10.08
CA PHE A 20 22.91 23.82 10.67
C PHE A 20 22.73 22.46 11.35
N THR A 21 23.17 22.36 12.60
CA THR A 21 22.72 21.30 13.50
C THR A 21 21.47 21.83 14.22
N PRO A 22 20.27 21.33 13.90
CA PRO A 22 19.13 21.57 14.78
C PRO A 22 19.34 20.73 16.03
N LEU A 23 19.39 21.39 17.19
CA LEU A 23 19.21 20.76 18.49
C LEU A 23 17.82 20.13 18.54
N PHE A 24 17.73 18.84 18.27
CA PHE A 24 16.51 18.07 18.51
C PHE A 24 16.45 17.69 19.99
N VAL A 25 15.58 18.36 20.71
CA VAL A 25 15.07 17.86 21.99
C VAL A 25 14.36 16.54 21.71
N ARG A 26 14.94 15.49 22.25
CA ARG A 26 14.45 14.11 22.18
C ARG A 26 13.30 13.99 23.18
N ALA A 27 12.05 14.12 22.71
CA ALA A 27 10.93 13.56 23.45
C ALA A 27 11.04 12.03 23.31
N GLN A 28 11.44 11.38 24.39
CA GLN A 28 11.34 9.93 24.55
C GLN A 28 9.85 9.61 24.71
N ASP A 29 9.17 9.20 23.67
CA ASP A 29 8.02 8.32 23.79
C ASP A 29 8.57 6.90 23.97
N GLU A 30 8.76 6.54 25.23
CA GLU A 30 8.91 5.18 25.68
C GLU A 30 7.57 4.46 25.41
N ASN A 31 7.53 3.62 24.36
CA ASN A 31 6.76 2.36 24.35
C ASN A 31 6.57 1.74 22.96
N THR A 32 7.65 1.66 22.18
CA THR A 32 7.74 0.59 21.17
C THR A 32 9.07 -0.12 21.34
N ALA A 33 9.25 -0.77 22.49
CA ALA A 33 10.28 -1.79 22.62
C ALA A 33 9.96 -2.88 21.60
N SER A 34 10.74 -2.93 20.55
CA SER A 34 10.80 -4.06 19.63
C SER A 34 11.01 -5.31 20.48
N LEU A 35 9.96 -6.14 20.60
CA LEU A 35 10.10 -7.46 21.17
C LEU A 35 11.13 -8.19 20.30
N THR A 36 12.28 -8.48 20.86
CA THR A 36 13.26 -9.35 20.19
C THR A 36 12.63 -10.73 20.04
N ASP A 37 12.65 -11.27 18.84
CA ASP A 37 11.99 -12.50 18.37
C ASP A 37 12.33 -13.76 19.22
N GLU A 38 13.31 -13.67 20.12
CA GLU A 38 13.85 -14.82 20.89
C GLU A 38 13.06 -15.18 22.16
N THR A 39 12.16 -14.31 22.65
CA THR A 39 11.43 -14.52 23.93
C THR A 39 9.97 -14.90 23.75
N ILE A 40 9.41 -14.80 22.56
CA ILE A 40 8.00 -15.06 22.28
C ILE A 40 7.83 -16.47 21.70
N SER A 41 6.92 -17.27 22.25
CA SER A 41 6.61 -18.58 21.67
C SER A 41 6.13 -18.45 20.22
N GLY A 42 6.38 -19.45 19.37
CA GLY A 42 5.96 -19.43 17.97
C GLY A 42 4.47 -19.10 17.79
N ASP A 43 3.61 -19.60 18.67
CA ASP A 43 2.18 -19.35 18.69
C ASP A 43 1.83 -17.87 18.97
N ALA A 44 2.55 -17.23 19.91
CA ALA A 44 2.37 -15.82 20.20
C ALA A 44 2.82 -14.93 19.03
N SER A 45 3.94 -15.27 18.41
CA SER A 45 4.44 -14.57 17.22
C SER A 45 3.44 -14.64 16.06
N GLN A 46 2.81 -15.80 15.83
CA GLN A 46 1.78 -15.96 14.81
C GLN A 46 0.54 -15.14 15.13
N ALA A 47 0.00 -15.21 16.36
CA ALA A 47 -1.18 -14.45 16.77
C ALA A 47 -0.98 -12.93 16.66
N LEU A 48 0.22 -12.44 16.99
CA LEU A 48 0.60 -11.03 16.83
C LEU A 48 0.69 -10.64 15.35
N ALA A 49 1.25 -11.49 14.49
CA ALA A 49 1.32 -11.26 13.06
C ALA A 49 -0.08 -11.17 12.42
N GLU A 50 -0.99 -12.08 12.77
CA GLU A 50 -2.38 -12.06 12.33
C GLU A 50 -3.11 -10.78 12.77
N SER A 51 -2.90 -10.37 14.03
CA SER A 51 -3.45 -9.12 14.54
C SER A 51 -2.92 -7.89 13.79
N ALA A 52 -1.62 -7.85 13.48
CA ALA A 52 -1.01 -6.79 12.69
C ALA A 52 -1.55 -6.76 11.24
N ASP A 53 -1.86 -7.92 10.65
CA ASP A 53 -2.49 -8.02 9.32
C ASP A 53 -3.92 -7.47 9.31
N LEU A 54 -4.70 -7.75 10.36
CA LEU A 54 -6.05 -7.20 10.50
C LEU A 54 -6.08 -5.67 10.61
N ASP A 55 -5.04 -5.07 11.22
CA ASP A 55 -4.91 -3.62 11.35
C ASP A 55 -4.19 -2.96 10.18
N ASN A 56 -3.66 -3.73 9.25
CA ASN A 56 -2.75 -3.24 8.22
C ASN A 56 -1.56 -2.46 8.81
N GLU A 57 -1.02 -2.92 9.95
CA GLU A 57 0.15 -2.33 10.61
C GLU A 57 1.42 -2.62 9.79
N LEU A 58 2.34 -1.64 9.75
CA LEU A 58 3.60 -1.81 9.04
C LEU A 58 4.62 -2.54 9.91
N GLU A 59 5.30 -3.54 9.35
CA GLU A 59 6.39 -4.23 10.06
C GLU A 59 7.61 -3.32 10.22
N THR A 60 8.24 -3.39 11.38
CA THR A 60 9.51 -2.68 11.64
C THR A 60 10.66 -3.44 10.98
N LEU A 61 11.52 -2.73 10.28
CA LEU A 61 12.74 -3.29 9.71
C LEU A 61 13.83 -3.37 10.77
N ASP A 62 14.55 -4.50 10.84
CA ASP A 62 15.59 -4.73 11.84
C ASP A 62 16.79 -3.81 11.58
N GLU A 63 17.18 -3.00 12.57
CA GLU A 63 18.31 -2.06 12.50
C GLU A 63 18.27 -1.02 11.36
N VAL A 64 17.19 -0.94 10.60
CA VAL A 64 16.99 0.11 9.61
C VAL A 64 16.23 1.26 10.25
N GLN A 65 16.98 2.27 10.69
CA GLN A 65 16.36 3.50 11.20
C GLN A 65 15.66 4.22 10.06
N VAL A 66 14.33 4.17 10.07
CA VAL A 66 13.46 4.88 9.14
C VAL A 66 12.93 6.11 9.85
N ASP A 67 13.13 7.28 9.27
CA ASP A 67 12.66 8.54 9.84
C ASP A 67 11.12 8.55 9.89
N GLU A 68 10.57 8.97 11.02
CA GLU A 68 9.13 9.16 11.16
C GLU A 68 8.64 10.27 10.23
N VAL A 69 7.52 10.03 9.57
CA VAL A 69 6.91 11.02 8.68
C VAL A 69 5.97 11.91 9.50
N LYS A 70 6.39 13.15 9.76
CA LYS A 70 5.61 14.14 10.56
C LYS A 70 4.78 15.10 9.70
N SER A 71 5.12 15.24 8.42
CA SER A 71 4.42 16.16 7.51
C SER A 71 4.63 15.76 6.05
N ILE A 72 3.75 16.26 5.18
CA ILE A 72 3.91 16.13 3.72
C ILE A 72 4.90 17.19 3.26
N PRO A 73 6.06 16.80 2.67
CA PRO A 73 7.05 17.77 2.22
C PRO A 73 6.49 18.71 1.14
N SER A 74 6.96 19.95 1.11
CA SER A 74 6.73 20.89 0.00
C SER A 74 7.41 20.41 -1.29
N GLY A 75 7.14 21.05 -2.42
CA GLY A 75 7.81 20.74 -3.69
C GLY A 75 9.34 20.82 -3.60
N PHE A 76 9.87 21.83 -2.89
CA PHE A 76 11.31 21.98 -2.62
C PHE A 76 11.83 20.86 -1.71
N GLY A 77 11.08 20.48 -0.67
CA GLY A 77 11.43 19.37 0.23
C GLY A 77 11.55 18.04 -0.50
N PHE A 78 10.66 17.75 -1.46
CA PHE A 78 10.75 16.56 -2.32
C PHE A 78 12.00 16.59 -3.22
N TRP A 79 12.32 17.74 -3.81
CA TRP A 79 13.50 17.89 -4.65
C TRP A 79 14.80 17.69 -3.87
N TRP A 80 14.92 18.33 -2.69
CA TRP A 80 16.08 18.20 -1.81
C TRP A 80 16.26 16.77 -1.32
N ARG A 81 15.18 16.09 -0.96
CA ARG A 81 15.20 14.68 -0.59
C ARG A 81 15.79 13.82 -1.71
N ASN A 82 15.36 14.04 -2.95
CA ASN A 82 15.88 13.29 -4.10
C ASN A 82 17.39 13.45 -4.27
N ILE A 83 17.92 14.67 -4.10
CA ILE A 83 19.36 14.95 -4.19
C ILE A 83 20.11 14.23 -3.07
N ARG A 84 19.63 14.36 -1.83
CA ARG A 84 20.25 13.71 -0.65
C ARG A 84 20.31 12.20 -0.81
N GLU A 85 19.23 11.58 -1.22
CA GLU A 85 19.14 10.13 -1.43
C GLU A 85 20.09 9.69 -2.54
N TRP A 86 20.05 10.36 -3.69
CA TRP A 86 20.93 10.05 -4.82
C TRP A 86 22.40 10.16 -4.43
N THR A 87 22.81 11.25 -3.82
CA THR A 87 24.19 11.48 -3.38
C THR A 87 24.63 10.41 -2.37
N SER A 88 23.77 10.11 -1.38
CA SER A 88 24.08 9.11 -0.36
C SER A 88 24.29 7.72 -0.95
N VAL A 89 23.48 7.31 -1.93
CA VAL A 89 23.62 6.03 -2.63
C VAL A 89 24.84 6.03 -3.56
N ALA A 90 25.07 7.13 -4.30
CA ALA A 90 26.17 7.24 -5.25
C ALA A 90 27.54 7.13 -4.57
N LEU A 91 27.70 7.78 -3.42
CA LEU A 91 28.94 7.79 -2.64
C LEU A 91 29.18 6.49 -1.85
N THR A 92 28.24 5.55 -1.84
CA THR A 92 28.39 4.30 -1.10
C THR A 92 29.01 3.22 -1.99
N VAL A 93 30.26 2.87 -1.70
CA VAL A 93 31.06 1.90 -2.46
C VAL A 93 30.68 0.44 -2.10
N ASN A 94 30.50 0.14 -0.81
CA ASN A 94 30.15 -1.20 -0.36
C ASN A 94 28.76 -1.62 -0.85
N PRO A 95 28.62 -2.73 -1.60
CA PRO A 95 27.35 -3.11 -2.23
C PRO A 95 26.24 -3.46 -1.24
N VAL A 96 26.56 -4.08 -0.07
CA VAL A 96 25.56 -4.38 0.97
C VAL A 96 25.07 -3.07 1.63
N LYS A 97 26.00 -2.19 2.04
CA LYS A 97 25.65 -0.88 2.59
C LYS A 97 24.84 -0.02 1.59
N LYS A 98 25.15 -0.16 0.30
CA LYS A 98 24.40 0.52 -0.75
C LYS A 98 22.96 0.00 -0.86
N ALA A 99 22.77 -1.31 -0.80
CA ALA A 99 21.46 -1.94 -0.81
C ALA A 99 20.66 -1.61 0.47
N GLU A 100 21.30 -1.57 1.64
CA GLU A 100 20.65 -1.11 2.89
C GLU A 100 20.13 0.34 2.79
N LYS A 101 20.93 1.25 2.22
CA LYS A 101 20.49 2.63 2.00
C LYS A 101 19.32 2.70 1.00
N GLN A 102 19.39 1.92 -0.07
CA GLN A 102 18.30 1.83 -1.04
C GLN A 102 17.02 1.30 -0.40
N LEU A 103 17.12 0.28 0.47
CA LEU A 103 15.98 -0.25 1.24
C LEU A 103 15.44 0.80 2.21
N LYS A 104 16.31 1.49 2.97
CA LYS A 104 15.91 2.59 3.85
C LYS A 104 15.08 3.62 3.08
N PHE A 105 15.57 4.10 1.93
CA PHE A 105 14.87 5.09 1.15
C PHE A 105 13.59 4.56 0.50
N ALA A 106 13.55 3.27 0.12
CA ALA A 106 12.32 2.62 -0.33
C ALA A 106 11.27 2.61 0.78
N GLU A 107 11.64 2.21 2.00
CA GLU A 107 10.75 2.19 3.16
C GLU A 107 10.26 3.59 3.55
N GLU A 108 11.17 4.60 3.62
CA GLU A 108 10.80 5.98 3.91
C GLU A 108 9.79 6.54 2.91
N ARG A 109 9.95 6.23 1.62
CA ARG A 109 9.00 6.65 0.59
C ARG A 109 7.67 5.91 0.67
N THR A 110 7.71 4.64 1.03
CA THR A 110 6.53 3.83 1.27
C THR A 110 5.73 4.36 2.45
N ARG A 111 6.39 4.69 3.57
CA ARG A 111 5.75 5.31 4.74
C ARG A 111 5.23 6.72 4.45
N LEU A 112 5.96 7.50 3.64
CA LEU A 112 5.48 8.81 3.21
C LEU A 112 4.23 8.69 2.34
N ALA A 113 4.15 7.68 1.48
CA ALA A 113 2.93 7.40 0.72
C ALA A 113 1.76 7.04 1.63
N ASP A 114 1.96 6.18 2.64
CA ASP A 114 0.94 5.86 3.66
C ASP A 114 0.48 7.11 4.42
N TYR A 115 1.42 7.94 4.85
CA TYR A 115 1.10 9.20 5.53
C TYR A 115 0.26 10.13 4.67
N ILE A 116 0.62 10.30 3.40
CA ILE A 116 -0.13 11.12 2.43
C ILE A 116 -1.57 10.60 2.30
N ILE A 117 -1.74 9.29 2.16
CA ILE A 117 -3.05 8.66 2.01
C ILE A 117 -3.92 8.81 3.25
N LYS A 118 -3.31 8.73 4.44
CA LYS A 118 -4.03 8.91 5.71
C LYS A 118 -4.48 10.35 5.94
N ASN A 119 -3.66 11.34 5.57
CA ASN A 119 -3.82 12.72 5.96
C ASN A 119 -4.30 13.66 4.87
N SER A 120 -4.60 13.17 3.66
CA SER A 120 -5.11 14.01 2.58
C SER A 120 -6.15 13.29 1.74
N ALA A 121 -7.28 13.96 1.54
CA ALA A 121 -8.32 13.57 0.60
C ALA A 121 -8.14 14.24 -0.79
N ASP A 122 -7.19 15.17 -0.94
CA ASP A 122 -6.94 15.89 -2.20
C ASP A 122 -6.35 14.93 -3.26
N PRO A 123 -7.01 14.73 -4.41
CA PRO A 123 -6.55 13.85 -5.48
C PRO A 123 -5.15 14.20 -5.99
N LYS A 124 -4.78 15.48 -6.05
CA LYS A 124 -3.45 15.93 -6.46
C LYS A 124 -2.36 15.53 -5.45
N VAL A 125 -2.72 15.48 -4.17
CA VAL A 125 -1.83 15.03 -3.10
C VAL A 125 -1.72 13.50 -3.11
N GLN A 126 -2.80 12.78 -3.39
CA GLN A 126 -2.80 11.33 -3.55
C GLN A 126 -1.95 10.87 -4.74
N GLU A 127 -1.91 11.62 -5.84
CA GLU A 127 -0.99 11.38 -6.96
C GLU A 127 0.49 11.44 -6.52
N LYS A 128 0.82 12.27 -5.53
CA LYS A 128 2.17 12.28 -4.94
C LYS A 128 2.50 10.97 -4.22
N ALA A 129 1.52 10.33 -3.57
CA ALA A 129 1.73 9.03 -2.95
C ALA A 129 2.08 7.96 -3.99
N GLN A 130 1.41 7.95 -5.14
CA GLN A 130 1.76 7.06 -6.24
C GLN A 130 3.21 7.29 -6.73
N LYS A 131 3.60 8.56 -6.94
CA LYS A 131 4.99 8.91 -7.32
C LYS A 131 6.03 8.48 -6.26
N MET A 132 5.67 8.49 -4.97
CA MET A 132 6.56 7.97 -3.92
C MET A 132 6.74 6.47 -4.04
N LEU A 133 5.66 5.71 -4.31
CA LEU A 133 5.76 4.27 -4.54
C LEU A 133 6.57 3.91 -5.78
N GLU A 134 6.42 4.65 -6.88
CA GLU A 134 7.23 4.46 -8.08
C GLU A 134 8.72 4.61 -7.80
N LYS A 135 9.09 5.63 -7.02
CA LYS A 135 10.49 5.82 -6.60
C LYS A 135 10.97 4.74 -5.63
N ALA A 136 10.13 4.31 -4.70
CA ALA A 136 10.43 3.16 -3.84
C ALA A 136 10.68 1.89 -4.70
N ASN A 137 9.85 1.67 -5.72
CA ASN A 137 10.04 0.58 -6.69
C ASN A 137 11.40 0.67 -7.41
N GLY A 138 11.81 1.86 -7.83
CA GLY A 138 13.10 2.06 -8.47
C GLY A 138 14.30 1.73 -7.58
N TYR A 139 14.19 1.93 -6.26
CA TYR A 139 15.20 1.46 -5.32
C TYR A 139 15.17 -0.05 -5.13
N MET A 140 13.98 -0.63 -5.00
CA MET A 140 13.81 -2.08 -4.85
C MET A 140 14.34 -2.83 -6.08
N GLN A 141 14.07 -2.36 -7.28
CA GLN A 141 14.60 -2.95 -8.51
C GLN A 141 16.13 -3.03 -8.49
N LYS A 142 16.82 -1.97 -8.06
CA LYS A 142 18.29 -1.97 -7.96
C LYS A 142 18.84 -2.95 -6.94
N ILE A 143 18.06 -3.29 -5.91
CA ILE A 143 18.39 -4.32 -4.92
C ILE A 143 18.13 -5.70 -5.52
N GLU A 144 17.00 -5.90 -6.16
CA GLU A 144 16.58 -7.15 -6.81
C GLU A 144 17.58 -7.59 -7.89
N ASP A 145 18.11 -6.65 -8.68
CA ASP A 145 19.13 -6.90 -9.69
C ASP A 145 20.44 -7.47 -9.09
N LYS A 146 20.63 -7.31 -7.77
CA LYS A 146 21.81 -7.80 -7.03
C LYS A 146 21.52 -8.92 -6.04
N LYS A 147 20.31 -9.48 -6.06
CA LYS A 147 19.86 -10.48 -5.09
C LYS A 147 20.80 -11.70 -4.97
N ASP A 148 21.30 -12.20 -6.09
CA ASP A 148 22.17 -13.37 -6.12
C ASP A 148 23.53 -13.08 -5.49
N ASP A 149 24.09 -11.90 -5.72
CA ASP A 149 25.34 -11.45 -5.11
C ASP A 149 25.19 -11.21 -3.60
N LEU A 150 24.02 -10.71 -3.16
CA LEU A 150 23.69 -10.54 -1.74
C LEU A 150 23.54 -11.90 -1.04
N ALA A 151 22.85 -12.85 -1.67
CA ALA A 151 22.64 -14.19 -1.15
C ALA A 151 23.97 -14.98 -1.04
N LYS A 152 24.86 -14.88 -2.05
CA LYS A 152 26.17 -15.55 -2.06
C LYS A 152 27.09 -15.11 -0.93
N LYS A 153 26.95 -13.89 -0.40
CA LYS A 153 27.81 -13.41 0.69
C LYS A 153 27.62 -14.17 1.99
N ALA A 154 26.44 -14.70 2.23
CA ALA A 154 26.09 -15.54 3.39
C ALA A 154 26.47 -14.95 4.77
N ASP A 155 26.94 -13.69 4.83
CA ASP A 155 27.25 -13.00 6.08
C ASP A 155 25.95 -12.52 6.78
N GLU A 156 26.03 -12.36 8.09
CA GLU A 156 24.89 -11.94 8.93
C GLU A 156 24.21 -10.66 8.41
N ARG A 157 25.02 -9.70 7.98
CA ARG A 157 24.52 -8.42 7.47
C ARG A 157 23.70 -8.59 6.18
N SER A 158 24.17 -9.42 5.26
CA SER A 158 23.45 -9.73 4.02
C SER A 158 22.17 -10.50 4.31
N GLN A 159 22.21 -11.46 5.25
CA GLN A 159 21.02 -12.20 5.66
C GLN A 159 19.96 -11.27 6.31
N LYS A 160 20.40 -10.39 7.21
CA LYS A 160 19.50 -9.36 7.81
C LYS A 160 18.89 -8.44 6.75
N LEU A 161 19.67 -8.02 5.77
CA LEU A 161 19.15 -7.21 4.64
C LEU A 161 18.08 -7.96 3.85
N LEU A 162 18.27 -9.25 3.54
CA LEU A 162 17.28 -10.08 2.85
C LEU A 162 15.98 -10.22 3.67
N LYS A 163 16.08 -10.43 4.98
CA LYS A 163 14.93 -10.44 5.91
C LYS A 163 14.16 -9.11 5.86
N ASN A 164 14.86 -7.99 5.90
CA ASN A 164 14.26 -6.66 5.84
C ASN A 164 13.58 -6.36 4.49
N ILE A 165 14.16 -6.82 3.39
CA ILE A 165 13.54 -6.70 2.07
C ILE A 165 12.21 -7.46 2.05
N THR A 166 12.17 -8.64 2.65
CA THR A 166 10.94 -9.45 2.75
C THR A 166 9.86 -8.72 3.54
N LYS A 167 10.19 -8.11 4.70
CA LYS A 167 9.28 -7.28 5.49
C LYS A 167 8.79 -6.06 4.68
N HIS A 168 9.69 -5.39 3.96
CA HIS A 168 9.33 -4.24 3.13
C HIS A 168 8.27 -4.59 2.06
N TYR A 169 8.34 -5.77 1.46
CA TYR A 169 7.33 -6.18 0.48
C TYR A 169 5.93 -6.31 1.08
N LEU A 170 5.81 -6.80 2.33
CA LEU A 170 4.53 -6.86 3.02
C LEU A 170 4.00 -5.46 3.35
N ASN A 171 4.86 -4.58 3.89
CA ASN A 171 4.52 -3.18 4.16
C ASN A 171 3.97 -2.48 2.92
N LYS A 172 4.67 -2.67 1.81
CA LYS A 172 4.30 -2.08 0.53
C LYS A 172 2.94 -2.60 0.04
N GLU A 173 2.66 -3.90 0.17
CA GLU A 173 1.36 -4.47 -0.22
C GLU A 173 0.22 -3.82 0.55
N ARG A 174 0.36 -3.67 1.87
CA ARG A 174 -0.64 -3.00 2.73
C ARG A 174 -0.89 -1.55 2.33
N ILE A 175 0.16 -0.84 1.91
CA ILE A 175 0.04 0.54 1.43
C ILE A 175 -0.58 0.60 0.05
N LEU A 176 -0.24 -0.32 -0.85
CA LEU A 176 -0.87 -0.40 -2.17
C LEU A 176 -2.39 -0.64 -2.06
N GLU A 177 -2.83 -1.48 -1.11
CA GLU A 177 -4.26 -1.68 -0.83
C GLU A 177 -4.94 -0.36 -0.40
N LYS A 178 -4.35 0.37 0.55
CA LYS A 178 -4.89 1.65 1.02
C LYS A 178 -4.98 2.70 -0.09
N ILE A 179 -3.98 2.74 -0.99
CA ILE A 179 -3.98 3.65 -2.14
C ILE A 179 -5.10 3.29 -3.10
N GLU A 180 -5.24 1.99 -3.44
CA GLU A 180 -6.28 1.52 -4.35
C GLU A 180 -7.68 1.88 -3.84
N ASP A 181 -7.93 1.74 -2.53
CA ASP A 181 -9.21 2.09 -1.91
C ASP A 181 -9.53 3.59 -1.97
N LYS A 182 -8.55 4.47 -2.20
CA LYS A 182 -8.73 5.93 -2.25
C LYS A 182 -8.58 6.55 -3.64
N LEU A 183 -8.06 5.80 -4.61
CA LEU A 183 -7.91 6.32 -5.97
C LEU A 183 -9.26 6.55 -6.65
N PRO A 184 -9.39 7.64 -7.45
CA PRO A 184 -10.55 7.82 -8.32
C PRO A 184 -10.73 6.63 -9.26
N PRO A 185 -11.98 6.27 -9.62
CA PRO A 185 -12.25 5.13 -10.51
C PRO A 185 -11.48 5.16 -11.82
N GLU A 186 -11.29 6.35 -12.38
CA GLU A 186 -10.60 6.59 -13.66
C GLU A 186 -9.11 6.24 -13.61
N LYS A 187 -8.51 6.24 -12.41
CA LYS A 187 -7.08 5.93 -12.20
C LYS A 187 -6.81 4.48 -11.80
N LEU A 188 -7.86 3.71 -11.51
CA LEU A 188 -7.71 2.36 -11.00
C LEU A 188 -7.03 1.41 -12.00
N GLU A 189 -7.34 1.53 -13.29
CA GLU A 189 -6.79 0.65 -14.31
C GLU A 189 -5.27 0.85 -14.48
N GLU A 190 -4.82 2.09 -14.58
CA GLU A 190 -3.40 2.45 -14.65
C GLU A 190 -2.64 1.96 -13.41
N PHE A 191 -3.22 2.17 -12.23
CA PHE A 191 -2.67 1.70 -10.98
C PHE A 191 -2.58 0.18 -10.90
N GLN A 192 -3.58 -0.54 -11.40
CA GLN A 192 -3.59 -2.00 -11.45
C GLN A 192 -2.47 -2.57 -12.31
N GLN A 193 -2.20 -1.97 -13.47
CA GLN A 193 -1.09 -2.40 -14.33
C GLN A 193 0.27 -2.23 -13.62
N THR A 194 0.48 -1.08 -12.97
CA THR A 194 1.68 -0.83 -12.16
C THR A 194 1.80 -1.85 -11.02
N ARG A 195 0.69 -2.14 -10.34
CA ARG A 195 0.65 -3.10 -9.24
C ARG A 195 0.99 -4.52 -9.69
N GLN A 196 0.46 -4.99 -10.82
CA GLN A 196 0.79 -6.31 -11.38
C GLN A 196 2.30 -6.47 -11.64
N GLN A 197 2.97 -5.43 -12.14
CA GLN A 197 4.42 -5.45 -12.33
C GLN A 197 5.17 -5.57 -10.99
N ILE A 198 4.71 -4.87 -9.96
CA ILE A 198 5.28 -4.95 -8.60
C ILE A 198 5.09 -6.36 -8.03
N GLU A 199 3.91 -6.93 -8.19
CA GLU A 199 3.55 -8.28 -7.73
C GLU A 199 4.41 -9.35 -8.39
N ALA A 200 4.57 -9.30 -9.70
CA ALA A 200 5.40 -10.24 -10.45
C ALA A 200 6.87 -10.21 -9.98
N ARG A 201 7.44 -9.01 -9.78
CA ARG A 201 8.81 -8.86 -9.25
C ARG A 201 8.95 -9.39 -7.84
N ARG A 202 8.02 -9.04 -6.95
CA ARG A 202 8.01 -9.53 -5.57
C ARG A 202 7.98 -11.05 -5.52
N LYS A 203 7.05 -11.66 -6.26
CA LYS A 203 6.94 -13.12 -6.33
C LYS A 203 8.25 -13.74 -6.79
N ASN A 204 8.82 -13.27 -7.88
CA ASN A 204 10.11 -13.75 -8.39
C ASN A 204 11.23 -13.62 -7.33
N PHE A 205 11.29 -12.50 -6.60
CA PHE A 205 12.29 -12.31 -5.56
C PHE A 205 12.09 -13.30 -4.39
N LEU A 206 10.86 -13.44 -3.87
CA LEU A 206 10.56 -14.32 -2.75
C LEU A 206 10.76 -15.81 -3.12
N ASP A 207 10.33 -16.23 -4.30
CA ASP A 207 10.56 -17.59 -4.81
C ASP A 207 12.06 -17.87 -4.96
N ASN A 208 12.84 -16.90 -5.41
CA ASN A 208 14.29 -17.01 -5.49
C ASN A 208 14.94 -17.20 -4.11
N LEU A 209 14.49 -16.45 -3.08
CA LEU A 209 15.00 -16.63 -1.71
C LEU A 209 14.69 -18.02 -1.16
N GLN A 210 13.50 -18.56 -1.41
CA GLN A 210 13.11 -19.90 -0.95
C GLN A 210 13.99 -20.99 -1.55
N ASN A 211 14.34 -20.87 -2.82
CA ASN A 211 15.08 -21.87 -3.58
C ASN A 211 16.62 -21.69 -3.51
N ASN A 212 17.11 -20.57 -2.97
CA ASN A 212 18.53 -20.29 -2.94
C ASN A 212 19.24 -21.04 -1.79
N PRO A 213 20.25 -21.90 -2.05
CA PRO A 213 20.93 -22.69 -1.01
C PRO A 213 21.73 -21.84 -0.02
N ASN A 214 22.14 -20.63 -0.40
CA ASN A 214 22.93 -19.73 0.45
C ASN A 214 22.09 -18.90 1.42
N VAL A 215 20.76 -18.99 1.35
CA VAL A 215 19.83 -18.27 2.23
C VAL A 215 19.50 -19.15 3.44
N THR A 216 19.53 -18.57 4.65
CA THR A 216 19.22 -19.30 5.88
C THR A 216 17.79 -19.81 5.92
N LYS A 217 17.53 -20.87 6.70
CA LYS A 217 16.19 -21.44 6.89
C LYS A 217 15.21 -20.40 7.46
N GLU A 218 15.68 -19.52 8.36
CA GLU A 218 14.87 -18.45 8.95
C GLU A 218 14.32 -17.52 7.86
N ILE A 219 15.16 -17.04 6.94
CA ILE A 219 14.75 -16.13 5.87
C ILE A 219 13.84 -16.84 4.87
N LYS A 220 14.11 -18.12 4.55
CA LYS A 220 13.23 -18.93 3.71
C LYS A 220 11.84 -19.03 4.32
N ASN A 221 11.73 -19.33 5.61
CA ASN A 221 10.47 -19.40 6.33
C ASN A 221 9.75 -18.02 6.34
N LYS A 222 10.50 -16.93 6.56
CA LYS A 222 9.93 -15.58 6.50
C LYS A 222 9.45 -15.22 5.09
N ALA A 223 10.14 -15.65 4.05
CA ALA A 223 9.70 -15.43 2.67
C ALA A 223 8.39 -16.20 2.36
N ILE A 224 8.26 -17.44 2.85
CA ILE A 224 7.03 -18.24 2.74
C ILE A 224 5.89 -17.57 3.50
N ASP A 225 6.11 -17.14 4.75
CA ASP A 225 5.12 -16.44 5.56
C ASP A 225 4.61 -15.17 4.86
N VAL A 226 5.53 -14.32 4.40
CA VAL A 226 5.17 -13.09 3.68
C VAL A 226 4.43 -13.38 2.37
N LEU A 227 4.85 -14.39 1.62
CA LEU A 227 4.15 -14.77 0.39
C LEU A 227 2.70 -15.17 0.67
N SER A 228 2.48 -16.06 1.65
CA SER A 228 1.14 -16.48 2.06
C SER A 228 0.27 -15.31 2.53
N ARG A 229 0.80 -14.43 3.36
CA ARG A 229 0.07 -13.24 3.87
C ARG A 229 -0.29 -12.28 2.74
N VAL A 230 0.62 -12.07 1.79
CA VAL A 230 0.37 -11.24 0.61
C VAL A 230 -0.68 -11.88 -0.31
N GLU A 231 -0.62 -13.18 -0.55
CA GLU A 231 -1.63 -13.89 -1.34
C GLU A 231 -3.02 -13.77 -0.71
N ASN A 232 -3.14 -13.89 0.61
CA ASN A 232 -4.39 -13.65 1.32
C ASN A 232 -4.92 -12.21 1.16
N LEU A 233 -4.04 -11.21 1.20
CA LEU A 233 -4.41 -9.81 0.92
C LEU A 233 -4.88 -9.64 -0.52
N GLN A 234 -4.20 -10.27 -1.49
CA GLN A 234 -4.56 -10.22 -2.90
C GLN A 234 -5.89 -10.90 -3.19
N GLN A 235 -6.13 -12.08 -2.63
CA GLN A 235 -7.41 -12.79 -2.80
C GLN A 235 -8.58 -11.94 -2.31
N ARG A 236 -8.48 -11.37 -1.11
CA ARG A 236 -9.52 -10.47 -0.56
C ARG A 236 -9.81 -9.27 -1.45
N ARG A 237 -8.77 -8.73 -2.08
CA ARG A 237 -8.89 -7.61 -3.02
C ARG A 237 -9.57 -8.02 -4.33
N GLU A 238 -9.18 -9.15 -4.92
CA GLU A 238 -9.78 -9.63 -6.17
C GLU A 238 -11.27 -9.95 -6.00
N GLU A 239 -11.67 -10.49 -4.86
CA GLU A 239 -13.08 -10.67 -4.52
C GLU A 239 -13.83 -9.33 -4.55
N PHE A 240 -13.28 -8.29 -3.93
CA PHE A 240 -13.89 -6.96 -3.90
C PHE A 240 -13.92 -6.30 -5.30
N ARG A 241 -12.86 -6.43 -6.08
CA ARG A 241 -12.79 -5.94 -7.47
C ARG A 241 -13.84 -6.61 -8.36
N THR A 242 -13.98 -7.92 -8.25
CA THR A 242 -14.97 -8.66 -9.04
C THR A 242 -16.38 -8.15 -8.78
N GLN A 243 -16.68 -7.83 -7.52
CA GLN A 243 -17.96 -7.22 -7.12
C GLN A 243 -18.18 -5.85 -7.75
N GLN A 244 -17.15 -5.05 -7.84
CA GLN A 244 -17.21 -3.68 -8.38
C GLN A 244 -17.14 -3.61 -9.91
N LYS A 245 -16.73 -4.69 -10.59
CA LYS A 245 -16.45 -4.66 -12.03
C LYS A 245 -17.58 -4.07 -12.86
N GLY A 246 -18.83 -4.49 -12.61
CA GLY A 246 -19.97 -3.97 -13.37
C GLY A 246 -20.23 -2.47 -13.14
N ILE A 247 -20.01 -1.98 -11.93
CA ILE A 247 -20.14 -0.54 -11.62
C ILE A 247 -19.04 0.27 -12.32
N LEU A 248 -17.80 -0.26 -12.35
CA LEU A 248 -16.67 0.40 -13.02
C LEU A 248 -16.86 0.47 -14.54
N GLU A 249 -17.48 -0.52 -15.15
CA GLU A 249 -17.82 -0.50 -16.59
C GLU A 249 -18.83 0.62 -16.91
N GLU A 250 -19.85 0.81 -16.07
CA GLU A 250 -20.80 1.90 -16.22
C GLU A 250 -20.16 3.28 -16.00
N ILE A 251 -19.20 3.40 -15.06
CA ILE A 251 -18.44 4.65 -14.87
C ILE A 251 -17.63 4.96 -16.12
N LYS A 252 -16.97 3.97 -16.73
CA LYS A 252 -16.26 4.14 -18.00
C LYS A 252 -17.18 4.56 -19.15
N ALA A 253 -18.42 4.12 -19.12
CA ALA A 253 -19.45 4.56 -20.07
C ALA A 253 -20.00 5.95 -19.79
N GLY A 254 -19.49 6.67 -18.76
CA GLY A 254 -19.88 8.04 -18.42
C GLY A 254 -21.08 8.17 -17.48
N ASN A 255 -21.53 7.08 -16.88
CA ASN A 255 -22.66 7.07 -15.95
C ASN A 255 -22.28 7.71 -14.61
N GLN A 256 -22.78 8.94 -14.34
CA GLN A 256 -22.47 9.69 -13.12
C GLN A 256 -23.11 9.09 -11.86
N ASP A 257 -24.26 8.42 -11.99
CA ASP A 257 -24.91 7.76 -10.86
C ASP A 257 -24.09 6.54 -10.42
N ALA A 258 -23.53 5.79 -11.36
CA ALA A 258 -22.61 4.69 -11.07
C ALA A 258 -21.36 5.18 -10.32
N LYS A 259 -20.84 6.37 -10.66
CA LYS A 259 -19.72 6.97 -9.95
C LYS A 259 -20.07 7.28 -8.50
N LYS A 260 -21.22 7.91 -8.24
CA LYS A 260 -21.68 8.22 -6.88
C LYS A 260 -21.88 6.95 -6.04
N GLN A 261 -22.51 5.93 -6.61
CA GLN A 261 -22.72 4.63 -5.95
C GLN A 261 -21.40 3.94 -5.61
N PHE A 262 -20.42 4.01 -6.50
CA PHE A 262 -19.08 3.47 -6.25
C PHE A 262 -18.36 4.17 -5.10
N GLU A 263 -18.40 5.49 -5.06
CA GLU A 263 -17.81 6.30 -3.98
C GLU A 263 -18.51 6.03 -2.64
N GLU A 264 -19.84 5.90 -2.64
CA GLU A 264 -20.62 5.56 -1.46
C GLU A 264 -20.26 4.17 -0.91
N LEU A 265 -20.18 3.16 -1.78
CA LEU A 265 -19.81 1.79 -1.41
C LEU A 265 -18.41 1.73 -0.75
N ARG A 266 -17.46 2.48 -1.30
CA ARG A 266 -16.11 2.59 -0.74
C ARG A 266 -16.10 3.29 0.62
N ARG A 267 -16.81 4.40 0.74
CA ARG A 267 -16.93 5.15 2.00
C ARG A 267 -17.54 4.29 3.09
N GLU A 268 -18.61 3.57 2.79
CA GLU A 268 -19.26 2.68 3.74
C GLU A 268 -18.33 1.54 4.19
N LYS A 269 -17.66 0.87 3.24
CA LYS A 269 -16.64 -0.15 3.56
C LYS A 269 -15.58 0.41 4.52
N GLN A 270 -15.04 1.59 4.20
CA GLN A 270 -14.00 2.22 5.01
C GLN A 270 -14.51 2.57 6.41
N GLN A 271 -15.68 3.17 6.52
CA GLN A 271 -16.27 3.54 7.82
C GLN A 271 -16.52 2.31 8.69
N LYS A 272 -17.15 1.27 8.15
CA LYS A 272 -17.41 0.03 8.91
C LYS A 272 -16.12 -0.69 9.32
N THR A 273 -15.11 -0.72 8.43
CA THR A 273 -13.81 -1.33 8.76
C THR A 273 -13.09 -0.56 9.87
N GLU A 274 -13.14 0.77 9.85
CA GLU A 274 -12.53 1.58 10.91
C GLU A 274 -13.29 1.46 12.23
N GLN A 275 -14.62 1.36 12.20
CA GLN A 275 -15.43 1.10 13.40
C GLN A 275 -15.04 -0.24 14.06
N VAL A 276 -14.93 -1.31 13.29
CA VAL A 276 -14.48 -2.61 13.82
C VAL A 276 -13.07 -2.50 14.40
N LYS A 277 -12.16 -1.80 13.73
CA LYS A 277 -10.80 -1.61 14.23
C LYS A 277 -10.77 -0.88 15.58
N GLU A 278 -11.49 0.22 15.71
CA GLU A 278 -11.54 0.99 16.96
C GLU A 278 -12.24 0.19 18.08
N GLN A 279 -13.28 -0.59 17.76
CA GLN A 279 -13.98 -1.44 18.74
C GLN A 279 -13.04 -2.45 19.41
N PHE A 280 -12.11 -3.02 18.68
CA PHE A 280 -11.21 -4.06 19.19
C PHE A 280 -9.84 -3.52 19.66
N LYS A 281 -9.57 -2.24 19.49
CA LYS A 281 -8.26 -1.63 19.73
C LYS A 281 -7.80 -1.72 21.18
N GLU A 282 -8.67 -1.38 22.12
CA GLU A 282 -8.35 -1.39 23.55
C GLU A 282 -8.10 -2.81 24.04
N GLN A 283 -8.99 -3.74 23.69
CA GLN A 283 -8.86 -5.16 24.06
C GLN A 283 -7.57 -5.76 23.48
N LYS A 284 -7.26 -5.46 22.21
CA LYS A 284 -6.01 -5.87 21.59
C LYS A 284 -4.79 -5.37 22.38
N GLN A 285 -4.76 -4.09 22.73
CA GLN A 285 -3.63 -3.48 23.42
C GLN A 285 -3.42 -4.09 24.82
N GLU A 286 -4.52 -4.32 25.55
CA GLU A 286 -4.46 -5.00 26.84
C GLU A 286 -3.89 -6.41 26.72
N ILE A 287 -4.39 -7.21 25.78
CA ILE A 287 -3.93 -8.58 25.57
C ILE A 287 -2.45 -8.61 25.15
N ILE A 288 -2.01 -7.69 24.26
CA ILE A 288 -0.60 -7.57 23.88
C ILE A 288 0.29 -7.27 25.10
N ASN A 289 -0.13 -6.39 25.99
CA ASN A 289 0.63 -6.10 27.22
C ASN A 289 0.75 -7.34 28.12
N ARG A 290 -0.31 -8.16 28.21
CA ARG A 290 -0.29 -9.43 28.96
C ARG A 290 0.60 -10.50 28.32
N ILE A 291 0.66 -10.56 26.99
CA ILE A 291 1.64 -11.40 26.26
C ILE A 291 3.07 -10.96 26.57
N LYS A 292 3.33 -9.65 26.59
CA LYS A 292 4.64 -9.07 26.94
C LYS A 292 5.06 -9.40 28.36
N SER A 293 4.13 -9.50 29.31
CA SER A 293 4.40 -9.92 30.69
C SER A 293 4.56 -11.44 30.87
N GLY A 294 4.50 -12.22 29.77
CA GLY A 294 4.73 -13.68 29.78
C GLY A 294 3.48 -14.51 30.12
N GLU A 295 2.28 -13.92 30.09
CA GLU A 295 1.03 -14.63 30.37
C GLU A 295 0.63 -15.51 29.16
N LYS A 296 0.75 -16.83 29.29
CA LYS A 296 0.48 -17.78 28.20
C LYS A 296 -0.97 -17.79 27.73
N GLU A 297 -1.92 -17.62 28.65
CA GLU A 297 -3.36 -17.58 28.32
C GLU A 297 -3.73 -16.36 27.45
N ALA A 298 -2.94 -15.29 27.51
CA ALA A 298 -3.17 -14.10 26.70
C ALA A 298 -2.98 -14.36 25.21
N VAL A 299 -2.16 -15.35 24.83
CA VAL A 299 -1.97 -15.74 23.41
C VAL A 299 -3.25 -16.33 22.84
N GLU A 300 -3.92 -17.21 23.62
CA GLU A 300 -5.18 -17.80 23.18
C GLU A 300 -6.30 -16.73 23.07
N LYS A 301 -6.36 -15.82 24.04
CA LYS A 301 -7.29 -14.67 23.96
C LYS A 301 -7.04 -13.78 22.74
N LEU A 302 -5.77 -13.60 22.34
CA LEU A 302 -5.47 -12.85 21.10
C LEU A 302 -5.95 -13.60 19.86
N LYS A 303 -5.81 -14.92 19.82
CA LYS A 303 -6.34 -15.75 18.72
C LYS A 303 -7.85 -15.67 18.61
N GLU A 304 -8.54 -15.77 19.75
CA GLU A 304 -10.00 -15.62 19.81
C GLU A 304 -10.44 -14.23 19.32
N LEU A 305 -9.79 -13.18 19.80
CA LEU A 305 -10.04 -11.80 19.36
C LEU A 305 -9.81 -11.62 17.86
N ASN A 306 -8.73 -12.19 17.33
CA ASN A 306 -8.46 -12.14 15.89
C ASN A 306 -9.54 -12.87 15.08
N GLN A 307 -10.02 -14.02 15.55
CA GLN A 307 -11.10 -14.76 14.89
C GLN A 307 -12.42 -13.98 14.91
N GLU A 308 -12.76 -13.34 16.02
CA GLU A 308 -13.94 -12.49 16.11
C GLU A 308 -13.88 -11.31 15.15
N ARG A 309 -12.75 -10.62 15.09
CA ARG A 309 -12.50 -9.53 14.14
C ARG A 309 -12.57 -9.99 12.69
N GLN A 310 -12.05 -11.19 12.37
CA GLN A 310 -12.17 -11.78 11.05
C GLN A 310 -13.63 -12.03 10.67
N LYS A 311 -14.45 -12.54 11.59
CA LYS A 311 -15.89 -12.75 11.39
C LYS A 311 -16.62 -11.43 11.14
N GLU A 312 -16.36 -10.39 11.95
CA GLU A 312 -16.96 -9.07 11.73
C GLU A 312 -16.53 -8.44 10.38
N THR A 313 -15.25 -8.54 10.05
CA THR A 313 -14.76 -8.06 8.76
C THR A 313 -15.38 -8.84 7.59
N ALA A 314 -15.63 -10.15 7.75
CA ALA A 314 -16.28 -10.96 6.73
C ALA A 314 -17.75 -10.55 6.55
N LYS A 315 -18.49 -10.24 7.64
CA LYS A 315 -19.85 -9.69 7.57
C LYS A 315 -19.88 -8.37 6.76
N ILE A 316 -18.99 -7.44 7.08
CA ILE A 316 -18.88 -6.18 6.34
C ILE A 316 -18.66 -6.43 4.84
N ARG A 317 -17.79 -7.37 4.49
CA ARG A 317 -17.56 -7.71 3.07
C ARG A 317 -18.81 -8.25 2.40
N GLU A 318 -19.55 -9.11 3.06
CA GLU A 318 -20.77 -9.69 2.50
C GLU A 318 -21.86 -8.62 2.33
N GLU A 319 -22.02 -7.70 3.30
CA GLU A 319 -22.93 -6.56 3.19
C GLU A 319 -22.55 -5.64 2.02
N VAL A 320 -21.26 -5.32 1.88
CA VAL A 320 -20.75 -4.50 0.78
C VAL A 320 -20.97 -5.19 -0.57
N LYS A 321 -20.81 -6.52 -0.63
CA LYS A 321 -21.07 -7.33 -1.80
C LYS A 321 -22.55 -7.29 -2.20
N GLN A 322 -23.45 -7.48 -1.25
CA GLN A 322 -24.89 -7.42 -1.51
C GLN A 322 -25.29 -6.05 -2.07
N LYS A 323 -24.82 -4.95 -1.47
CA LYS A 323 -25.06 -3.60 -1.98
C LYS A 323 -24.47 -3.37 -3.37
N ALA A 324 -23.28 -3.92 -3.67
CA ALA A 324 -22.71 -3.81 -5.02
C ALA A 324 -23.59 -4.53 -6.07
N VAL A 325 -24.19 -5.66 -5.70
CA VAL A 325 -25.13 -6.38 -6.56
C VAL A 325 -26.42 -5.57 -6.77
N GLU A 326 -26.97 -4.99 -5.70
CA GLU A 326 -28.18 -4.13 -5.75
C GLU A 326 -27.93 -2.92 -6.65
N PHE A 327 -26.83 -2.21 -6.48
CA PHE A 327 -26.46 -1.08 -7.32
C PHE A 327 -26.32 -1.47 -8.80
N LYS A 328 -25.70 -2.61 -9.07
CA LYS A 328 -25.59 -3.12 -10.45
C LYS A 328 -26.96 -3.38 -11.07
N GLN A 329 -27.89 -3.97 -10.32
CA GLN A 329 -29.25 -4.24 -10.79
C GLN A 329 -30.02 -2.93 -11.04
N GLU A 330 -29.92 -1.96 -10.14
CA GLU A 330 -30.52 -0.64 -10.28
C GLU A 330 -30.01 0.09 -11.53
N ILE A 331 -28.70 0.10 -11.75
CA ILE A 331 -28.10 0.70 -12.95
C ILE A 331 -28.63 0.02 -14.22
N GLN A 332 -28.68 -1.31 -14.23
CA GLN A 332 -29.21 -2.05 -15.39
C GLN A 332 -30.68 -1.77 -15.66
N GLN A 333 -31.48 -1.64 -14.62
CA GLN A 333 -32.89 -1.29 -14.74
C GLN A 333 -33.07 0.11 -15.31
N LYS A 334 -32.41 1.13 -14.75
CA LYS A 334 -32.43 2.51 -15.26
C LYS A 334 -31.99 2.59 -16.73
N ARG A 335 -31.01 1.80 -17.12
CA ARG A 335 -30.56 1.72 -18.52
C ARG A 335 -31.65 1.14 -19.44
N LYS A 336 -32.33 0.07 -19.02
CA LYS A 336 -33.45 -0.51 -19.78
C LYS A 336 -34.59 0.51 -19.95
N GLU A 337 -34.97 1.18 -18.86
CA GLU A 337 -36.01 2.22 -18.89
C GLU A 337 -35.61 3.40 -19.80
N GLY A 338 -34.34 3.82 -19.75
CA GLY A 338 -33.83 4.85 -20.66
C GLY A 338 -33.90 4.46 -22.13
N LEU A 339 -33.53 3.20 -22.45
CA LEU A 339 -33.60 2.69 -23.82
C LEU A 339 -35.04 2.60 -24.30
N GLN A 340 -35.99 2.15 -23.46
CA GLN A 340 -37.40 2.12 -23.78
C GLN A 340 -37.97 3.51 -24.10
N LYS A 341 -37.66 4.51 -23.27
CA LYS A 341 -38.05 5.90 -23.51
C LYS A 341 -37.48 6.46 -24.82
N ILE A 342 -36.26 6.13 -25.15
CA ILE A 342 -35.63 6.51 -26.43
C ILE A 342 -36.39 5.89 -27.60
N GLN A 343 -36.77 4.64 -27.49
CA GLN A 343 -37.50 3.92 -28.53
C GLN A 343 -38.90 4.48 -28.70
N GLU A 344 -39.65 4.73 -27.62
CA GLU A 344 -40.93 5.37 -27.62
C GLU A 344 -40.91 6.79 -28.27
N ASN A 345 -39.90 7.60 -27.87
CA ASN A 345 -39.72 8.92 -28.48
C ASN A 345 -39.40 8.83 -29.99
N LYS A 346 -38.62 7.83 -30.40
CA LYS A 346 -38.30 7.61 -31.81
C LYS A 346 -39.54 7.19 -32.62
N GLU A 347 -40.42 6.40 -32.06
CA GLU A 347 -41.68 5.98 -32.68
C GLU A 347 -42.64 7.18 -32.79
N GLN A 348 -42.79 7.98 -31.73
CA GLN A 348 -43.61 9.22 -31.75
C GLN A 348 -43.09 10.23 -32.79
N LEU A 349 -41.77 10.37 -32.94
CA LEU A 349 -41.17 11.23 -33.96
C LEU A 349 -41.49 10.71 -35.38
N LYS A 350 -41.42 9.41 -35.62
CA LYS A 350 -41.78 8.81 -36.91
C LYS A 350 -43.24 9.04 -37.25
N GLU A 351 -44.13 8.91 -36.28
CA GLU A 351 -45.56 9.14 -36.44
C GLU A 351 -45.86 10.62 -36.76
N LYS A 352 -45.19 11.56 -36.06
CA LYS A 352 -45.29 13.01 -36.38
C LYS A 352 -44.81 13.33 -37.77
N ILE A 353 -43.70 12.75 -38.23
CA ILE A 353 -43.18 12.95 -39.59
C ILE A 353 -44.19 12.44 -40.62
N LYS A 354 -44.72 11.23 -40.42
CA LYS A 354 -45.74 10.67 -41.32
C LYS A 354 -46.99 11.52 -41.43
N ASN A 355 -47.44 12.09 -40.30
CA ASN A 355 -48.61 12.98 -40.29
C ASN A 355 -48.34 14.31 -41.03
N ILE A 356 -47.13 14.86 -40.96
CA ILE A 356 -46.74 16.06 -41.71
C ILE A 356 -46.75 15.76 -43.22
N GLU A 357 -46.11 14.64 -43.65
CA GLU A 357 -46.08 14.24 -45.06
C GLU A 357 -47.47 13.94 -45.64
N SER A 358 -48.46 13.60 -44.81
CA SER A 358 -49.83 13.34 -45.23
C SER A 358 -50.68 14.61 -45.35
N VAL A 359 -50.25 15.75 -44.85
CA VAL A 359 -50.95 17.06 -44.94
C VAL A 359 -50.51 17.87 -46.18
N ASP A 360 -49.30 17.58 -46.71
CA ASP A 360 -48.75 18.29 -47.89
C ASP A 360 -49.10 17.61 -49.23
N ASN A 361 -49.89 16.53 -49.23
CA ASN A 361 -50.48 15.85 -50.39
C ASN A 361 -52.01 16.04 -50.45
#